data_3fa71049a49c53f4506c2d8483b21bcf
#
_entry.id   3fa71049a49c53f4506c2d8483b21bcf
#
_cell.length_a   1.000
_cell.length_b   1.000
_cell.length_c   1.000
_cell.angle_alpha   90.00
_cell.angle_beta   90.00
_cell.angle_gamma   90.00
#
_symmetry.space_group_name_H-M   'P 1'
#
loop_
_entity.id
_entity.type
_entity.pdbx_description
1 polymer ?
#
loop_
_entity_poly.entity_id
_entity_poly.type
_entity_poly.pdbx_seq_one_letter_code
_entity_poly.pdbx_strand_id
1 'polypeptide(L)'
;MKDKIIESVISIAITAGKIIMGVRKKGFTYETKSHSFDFVTTADLKSEKYIISQLQNRFPKYTIISEEKGIISGKDKNYVWYVDPLDGTKDFKNNGKGFAVMIGLCYKNKPILGVVYGPAQKILYYGEKDKGSYVRINGKDSRLMVSDVADLKHSVMVTRIKDIEKRKGDIFEGLFKVKKKVPESSVGLKLGLIGRQKADFHIHANSRASKWDTCAPQIILEQAGGKITDIYGKNLYYAQSDNNWKYSFVASNKVLHDKIIAKTKKIRVT
;
A
#
# COMPACT_ATOMS: atom_id res chain seq x y z
N MET A 1 8.33 13.43 21.62
CA MET A 1 9.30 12.93 20.60
C MET A 1 8.64 12.10 19.50
N LYS A 2 7.66 11.26 19.80
CA LYS A 2 6.98 10.39 18.81
C LYS A 2 6.13 11.16 17.77
N ASP A 3 5.45 12.24 18.16
CA ASP A 3 4.63 13.04 17.21
C ASP A 3 5.46 13.73 16.11
N LYS A 4 6.76 13.89 16.34
CA LYS A 4 7.68 14.44 15.33
C LYS A 4 8.04 13.44 14.21
N ILE A 5 7.91 12.12 14.43
CA ILE A 5 8.29 11.13 13.40
C ILE A 5 7.24 11.13 12.29
N ILE A 6 5.95 11.02 12.63
CA ILE A 6 4.88 10.95 11.63
C ILE A 6 4.84 12.21 10.76
N GLU A 7 4.96 13.41 11.34
CA GLU A 7 4.97 14.65 10.58
C GLU A 7 6.20 14.77 9.66
N SER A 8 7.36 14.28 10.12
CA SER A 8 8.56 14.20 9.28
C SER A 8 8.33 13.29 8.06
N VAL A 9 7.72 12.11 8.27
CA VAL A 9 7.45 11.15 7.18
C VAL A 9 6.39 11.67 6.23
N ILE A 10 5.36 12.34 6.74
CA ILE A 10 4.35 13.04 5.92
C ILE A 10 5.03 14.08 5.01
N SER A 11 5.90 14.92 5.57
CA SER A 11 6.64 15.91 4.78
C SER A 11 7.51 15.28 3.69
N ILE A 12 8.18 14.16 4.02
CA ILE A 12 8.99 13.38 3.05
C ILE A 12 8.08 12.86 1.93
N ALA A 13 6.97 12.22 2.26
CA ALA A 13 6.06 11.64 1.27
C ALA A 13 5.46 12.72 0.34
N ILE A 14 5.06 13.87 0.89
CA ILE A 14 4.52 14.99 0.10
C ILE A 14 5.59 15.55 -0.85
N THR A 15 6.83 15.70 -0.39
CA THR A 15 7.92 16.21 -1.24
C THR A 15 8.30 15.21 -2.32
N ALA A 16 8.37 13.92 -2.00
CA ALA A 16 8.57 12.86 -2.99
C ALA A 16 7.46 12.88 -4.05
N GLY A 17 6.20 13.03 -3.64
CA GLY A 17 5.09 13.20 -4.57
C GLY A 17 5.20 14.43 -5.47
N LYS A 18 5.72 15.56 -4.96
CA LYS A 18 6.01 16.73 -5.81
C LYS A 18 7.11 16.43 -6.84
N ILE A 19 8.14 15.68 -6.46
CA ILE A 19 9.20 15.23 -7.38
C ILE A 19 8.59 14.38 -8.49
N ILE A 20 7.77 13.37 -8.15
CA ILE A 20 7.06 12.52 -9.11
C ILE A 20 6.24 13.37 -10.10
N MET A 21 5.42 14.28 -9.60
CA MET A 21 4.60 15.14 -10.44
C MET A 21 5.43 16.10 -11.30
N GLY A 22 6.57 16.57 -10.79
CA GLY A 22 7.52 17.39 -11.56
C GLY A 22 8.16 16.63 -12.71
N VAL A 23 8.52 15.35 -12.47
CA VAL A 23 9.04 14.46 -13.54
C VAL A 23 7.96 14.21 -14.58
N ARG A 24 6.73 13.89 -14.15
CA ARG A 24 5.60 13.68 -15.07
C ARG A 24 5.35 14.87 -15.99
N LYS A 25 5.40 16.11 -15.45
CA LYS A 25 5.21 17.34 -16.24
C LYS A 25 6.30 17.57 -17.28
N LYS A 26 7.55 17.20 -16.96
CA LYS A 26 8.72 17.38 -17.85
C LYS A 26 8.93 16.26 -18.85
N GLY A 27 8.16 15.18 -18.77
CA GLY A 27 8.42 13.93 -19.46
C GLY A 27 9.38 13.02 -18.67
N PHE A 28 9.24 11.71 -18.88
CA PHE A 28 10.02 10.69 -18.16
C PHE A 28 10.43 9.57 -19.11
N THR A 29 11.53 8.90 -18.77
CA THR A 29 11.96 7.64 -19.37
C THR A 29 11.56 6.49 -18.45
N TYR A 30 11.44 5.31 -19.01
CA TYR A 30 11.19 4.09 -18.27
C TYR A 30 11.94 2.90 -18.86
N GLU A 31 12.25 1.95 -18.00
CA GLU A 31 12.84 0.67 -18.35
C GLU A 31 11.92 -0.45 -17.89
N THR A 32 11.92 -1.57 -18.61
CA THR A 32 11.20 -2.77 -18.20
C THR A 32 12.13 -3.59 -17.30
N LYS A 33 11.67 -3.92 -16.09
CA LYS A 33 12.35 -4.83 -15.16
C LYS A 33 12.29 -6.29 -15.70
N SER A 34 12.48 -7.25 -14.83
CA SER A 34 12.54 -8.69 -15.15
C SER A 34 11.29 -9.26 -15.86
N HIS A 35 10.17 -8.57 -15.84
CA HIS A 35 8.93 -8.99 -16.49
C HIS A 35 8.31 -7.87 -17.30
N SER A 36 7.72 -8.21 -18.47
CA SER A 36 7.15 -7.28 -19.45
C SER A 36 6.10 -6.27 -18.95
N PHE A 37 5.64 -6.43 -17.72
CA PHE A 37 4.64 -5.55 -17.09
C PHE A 37 5.16 -4.84 -15.84
N ASP A 38 6.43 -4.98 -15.51
CA ASP A 38 7.10 -4.36 -14.37
C ASP A 38 8.05 -3.27 -14.90
N PHE A 39 7.84 -2.04 -14.48
CA PHE A 39 8.54 -0.87 -14.99
C PHE A 39 9.16 -0.07 -13.85
N VAL A 40 10.34 0.46 -14.13
CA VAL A 40 10.94 1.54 -13.35
C VAL A 40 11.00 2.80 -14.20
N THR A 41 10.65 3.93 -13.63
CA THR A 41 10.71 5.23 -14.31
C THR A 41 11.73 6.14 -13.64
N THR A 42 12.12 7.20 -14.34
CA THR A 42 12.93 8.25 -13.71
C THR A 42 12.23 8.91 -12.53
N ALA A 43 10.91 8.77 -12.40
CA ALA A 43 10.17 9.27 -11.26
C ALA A 43 10.38 8.40 -10.01
N ASP A 44 10.36 7.06 -10.18
CA ASP A 44 10.65 6.10 -9.10
C ASP A 44 12.04 6.37 -8.53
N LEU A 45 13.06 6.41 -9.38
CA LEU A 45 14.46 6.59 -8.97
C LEU A 45 14.71 7.93 -8.26
N LYS A 46 14.11 9.03 -8.74
CA LYS A 46 14.27 10.35 -8.12
C LYS A 46 13.50 10.44 -6.79
N SER A 47 12.29 9.87 -6.74
CA SER A 47 11.49 9.77 -5.51
C SER A 47 12.25 8.98 -4.46
N GLU A 48 12.74 7.78 -4.81
CA GLU A 48 13.49 6.90 -3.93
C GLU A 48 14.74 7.56 -3.38
N LYS A 49 15.58 8.13 -4.25
CA LYS A 49 16.82 8.83 -3.86
C LYS A 49 16.54 9.90 -2.81
N TYR A 50 15.46 10.67 -2.99
CA TYR A 50 15.06 11.70 -2.02
C TYR A 50 14.60 11.07 -0.71
N ILE A 51 13.69 10.09 -0.75
CA ILE A 51 13.13 9.44 0.46
C ILE A 51 14.25 8.82 1.29
N ILE A 52 15.13 8.01 0.66
CA ILE A 52 16.26 7.34 1.34
C ILE A 52 17.17 8.36 1.99
N SER A 53 17.58 9.41 1.27
CA SER A 53 18.43 10.48 1.82
C SER A 53 17.81 11.12 3.08
N GLN A 54 16.51 11.43 3.06
CA GLN A 54 15.83 12.04 4.20
C GLN A 54 15.69 11.08 5.39
N LEU A 55 15.41 9.79 5.12
CA LEU A 55 15.29 8.77 6.17
C LEU A 55 16.67 8.49 6.82
N GLN A 56 17.74 8.38 6.03
CA GLN A 56 19.10 8.19 6.56
C GLN A 56 19.57 9.37 7.42
N ASN A 57 19.29 10.59 6.98
CA ASN A 57 19.68 11.80 7.73
C ASN A 57 18.93 11.92 9.07
N ARG A 58 17.66 11.54 9.12
CA ARG A 58 16.82 11.69 10.33
C ARG A 58 16.87 10.47 11.24
N PHE A 59 17.05 9.27 10.67
CA PHE A 59 17.00 7.97 11.34
C PHE A 59 18.20 7.10 10.96
N PRO A 60 19.45 7.57 11.17
CA PRO A 60 20.67 6.92 10.63
C PRO A 60 20.91 5.50 11.17
N LYS A 61 20.23 5.12 12.26
CA LYS A 61 20.40 3.79 12.88
C LYS A 61 19.44 2.75 12.31
N TYR A 62 18.38 3.15 11.58
CA TYR A 62 17.34 2.23 11.13
C TYR A 62 17.69 1.60 9.79
N THR A 63 17.30 0.36 9.60
CA THR A 63 17.41 -0.31 8.30
C THR A 63 16.34 0.25 7.35
N ILE A 64 16.68 0.39 6.08
CA ILE A 64 15.74 0.75 5.01
C ILE A 64 15.70 -0.39 4.01
N ILE A 65 14.50 -0.83 3.66
CA ILE A 65 14.22 -1.77 2.57
C ILE A 65 13.36 -1.02 1.56
N SER A 66 13.88 -0.81 0.37
CA SER A 66 13.23 -0.05 -0.69
C SER A 66 13.14 -0.87 -1.97
N GLU A 67 12.13 -0.60 -2.79
CA GLU A 67 11.84 -1.37 -3.99
C GLU A 67 13.01 -1.40 -4.97
N GLU A 68 13.61 -0.24 -5.29
CA GLU A 68 14.62 -0.14 -6.34
C GLU A 68 16.05 -0.32 -5.79
N LYS A 69 16.34 0.15 -4.57
CA LYS A 69 17.67 0.06 -3.93
C LYS A 69 17.89 -1.22 -3.13
N GLY A 70 16.81 -1.94 -2.78
CA GLY A 70 16.92 -3.09 -1.90
C GLY A 70 17.23 -2.71 -0.45
N ILE A 71 18.13 -3.43 0.20
CA ILE A 71 18.42 -3.33 1.64
C ILE A 71 19.58 -2.36 1.90
N ILE A 72 19.34 -1.36 2.73
CA ILE A 72 20.35 -0.46 3.30
C ILE A 72 20.38 -0.73 4.80
N SER A 73 21.40 -1.46 5.25
CA SER A 73 21.49 -1.91 6.63
C SER A 73 21.78 -0.78 7.61
N GLY A 74 20.97 -0.68 8.65
CA GLY A 74 21.20 0.16 9.82
C GLY A 74 21.80 -0.60 10.99
N LYS A 75 22.24 0.11 12.03
CA LYS A 75 22.78 -0.48 13.27
C LYS A 75 21.68 -1.12 14.13
N ASP A 76 20.48 -0.55 14.15
CA ASP A 76 19.31 -1.07 14.88
C ASP A 76 18.39 -1.82 13.91
N LYS A 77 18.52 -3.15 13.94
CA LYS A 77 17.72 -4.05 13.07
C LYS A 77 16.27 -4.23 13.54
N ASN A 78 15.90 -3.74 14.72
CA ASN A 78 14.52 -3.80 15.17
C ASN A 78 13.63 -2.79 14.43
N TYR A 79 14.20 -1.66 13.99
CA TYR A 79 13.49 -0.65 13.22
C TYR A 79 13.81 -0.77 11.74
N VAL A 80 12.78 -0.99 10.93
CA VAL A 80 12.91 -1.18 9.49
C VAL A 80 11.90 -0.29 8.75
N TRP A 81 12.41 0.59 7.91
CA TRP A 81 11.62 1.32 6.93
C TRP A 81 11.37 0.44 5.71
N TYR A 82 10.12 0.34 5.29
CA TYR A 82 9.73 -0.23 4.02
C TYR A 82 9.23 0.91 3.12
N VAL A 83 9.84 1.05 1.95
CA VAL A 83 9.60 2.18 1.03
C VAL A 83 9.22 1.66 -0.34
N ASP A 84 8.06 2.08 -0.81
CA ASP A 84 7.70 2.05 -2.22
C ASP A 84 7.69 3.49 -2.72
N PRO A 85 8.65 3.86 -3.58
CA PRO A 85 8.78 5.23 -4.07
C PRO A 85 7.65 5.66 -5.00
N LEU A 86 7.01 4.69 -5.69
CA LEU A 86 5.90 4.92 -6.61
C LEU A 86 5.07 3.65 -6.85
N ASP A 87 4.22 3.27 -5.89
CA ASP A 87 3.22 2.20 -6.09
C ASP A 87 2.24 2.58 -7.21
N GLY A 88 2.06 1.70 -8.16
CA GLY A 88 1.20 1.96 -9.32
C GLY A 88 1.93 2.59 -10.50
N THR A 89 3.22 2.29 -10.70
CA THR A 89 4.07 2.77 -11.81
C THR A 89 3.41 2.63 -13.18
N LYS A 90 2.65 1.55 -13.39
CA LYS A 90 1.91 1.36 -14.63
C LYS A 90 0.83 2.42 -14.86
N ASP A 91 0.10 2.78 -13.83
CA ASP A 91 -0.93 3.83 -13.91
C ASP A 91 -0.29 5.20 -14.11
N PHE A 92 0.83 5.45 -13.43
CA PHE A 92 1.66 6.63 -13.66
C PHE A 92 2.09 6.73 -15.11
N LYS A 93 2.67 5.66 -15.69
CA LYS A 93 3.10 5.58 -17.09
C LYS A 93 1.95 5.87 -18.06
N ASN A 94 0.75 5.40 -17.78
CA ASN A 94 -0.44 5.57 -18.62
C ASN A 94 -1.23 6.86 -18.32
N ASN A 95 -0.61 7.85 -17.70
CA ASN A 95 -1.25 9.11 -17.32
C ASN A 95 -2.47 8.99 -16.38
N GLY A 96 -2.61 7.87 -15.68
CA GLY A 96 -3.62 7.68 -14.65
C GLY A 96 -3.36 8.51 -13.38
N LYS A 97 -4.19 8.31 -12.36
CA LYS A 97 -4.08 8.99 -11.06
C LYS A 97 -3.89 8.03 -9.89
N GLY A 98 -3.94 6.72 -10.14
CA GLY A 98 -3.91 5.67 -9.14
C GLY A 98 -2.49 5.24 -8.77
N PHE A 99 -1.64 6.18 -8.36
CA PHE A 99 -0.30 5.91 -7.89
C PHE A 99 0.01 6.67 -6.61
N ALA A 100 0.91 6.14 -5.78
CA ALA A 100 1.21 6.68 -4.47
C ALA A 100 2.68 6.47 -4.06
N VAL A 101 3.18 7.34 -3.20
CA VAL A 101 4.37 7.14 -2.37
C VAL A 101 3.94 6.41 -1.11
N MET A 102 4.64 5.34 -0.73
CA MET A 102 4.36 4.59 0.49
C MET A 102 5.61 4.48 1.36
N ILE A 103 5.49 4.86 2.63
CA ILE A 103 6.57 4.81 3.62
C ILE A 103 6.01 4.19 4.90
N GLY A 104 6.47 2.99 5.25
CA GLY A 104 6.07 2.27 6.45
C GLY A 104 7.23 2.01 7.38
N LEU A 105 7.01 2.08 8.69
CA LEU A 105 7.99 1.72 9.72
C LEU A 105 7.51 0.50 10.48
N CYS A 106 8.35 -0.53 10.52
CA CYS A 106 8.20 -1.68 11.41
C CYS A 106 9.08 -1.53 12.66
N TYR A 107 8.57 -2.03 13.76
CA TYR A 107 9.33 -2.35 14.97
C TYR A 107 9.16 -3.82 15.31
N LYS A 108 10.28 -4.55 15.43
CA LYS A 108 10.28 -6.00 15.67
C LYS A 108 9.32 -6.74 14.72
N ASN A 109 9.47 -6.46 13.43
CA ASN A 109 8.72 -7.09 12.32
C ASN A 109 7.20 -6.83 12.32
N LYS A 110 6.73 -5.80 13.04
CA LYS A 110 5.32 -5.36 13.03
C LYS A 110 5.23 -3.90 12.61
N PRO A 111 4.33 -3.54 11.68
CA PRO A 111 4.11 -2.14 11.31
C PRO A 111 3.66 -1.31 12.51
N ILE A 112 4.27 -0.13 12.67
CA ILE A 112 3.95 0.80 13.76
C ILE A 112 3.60 2.20 13.27
N LEU A 113 3.98 2.54 12.02
CA LEU A 113 3.70 3.83 11.40
C LEU A 113 3.61 3.62 9.89
N GLY A 114 2.70 4.33 9.24
CA GLY A 114 2.53 4.30 7.80
C GLY A 114 2.05 5.62 7.24
N VAL A 115 2.59 5.97 6.08
CA VAL A 115 2.18 7.12 5.26
C VAL A 115 2.01 6.65 3.83
N VAL A 116 0.88 6.99 3.22
CA VAL A 116 0.54 6.77 1.81
C VAL A 116 0.09 8.09 1.21
N TYR A 117 0.80 8.58 0.21
CA TYR A 117 0.47 9.84 -0.45
C TYR A 117 0.21 9.65 -1.94
N GLY A 118 -1.03 9.89 -2.39
CA GLY A 118 -1.45 9.92 -3.79
C GLY A 118 -1.34 11.33 -4.37
N PRO A 119 -0.21 11.71 -5.04
CA PRO A 119 0.04 13.09 -5.42
C PRO A 119 -0.90 13.61 -6.51
N ALA A 120 -1.33 12.74 -7.43
CA ALA A 120 -2.28 13.12 -8.49
C ALA A 120 -3.71 13.30 -7.97
N GLN A 121 -4.06 12.63 -6.88
CA GLN A 121 -5.36 12.75 -6.20
C GLN A 121 -5.32 13.79 -5.07
N LYS A 122 -4.13 14.28 -4.69
CA LYS A 122 -3.89 15.18 -3.54
C LYS A 122 -4.46 14.62 -2.24
N ILE A 123 -4.29 13.31 -2.03
CA ILE A 123 -4.82 12.59 -0.88
C ILE A 123 -3.67 11.97 -0.10
N LEU A 124 -3.70 12.15 1.21
CA LEU A 124 -2.72 11.59 2.13
C LEU A 124 -3.43 10.72 3.16
N TYR A 125 -2.99 9.48 3.31
CA TYR A 125 -3.37 8.59 4.39
C TYR A 125 -2.19 8.39 5.32
N TYR A 126 -2.43 8.41 6.61
CA TYR A 126 -1.39 8.14 7.60
C TYR A 126 -1.97 7.54 8.87
N GLY A 127 -1.15 6.77 9.57
CA GLY A 127 -1.53 6.13 10.81
C GLY A 127 -0.34 5.73 11.64
N GLU A 128 -0.53 5.70 12.95
CA GLU A 128 0.46 5.29 13.93
C GLU A 128 -0.19 4.37 14.94
N LYS A 129 0.52 3.32 15.34
CA LYS A 129 0.04 2.32 16.31
C LYS A 129 -0.47 3.01 17.56
N ASP A 130 -1.67 2.60 17.99
CA ASP A 130 -2.38 3.07 19.18
C ASP A 130 -2.79 4.56 19.17
N LYS A 131 -2.64 5.25 17.99
CA LYS A 131 -3.06 6.65 17.82
C LYS A 131 -4.15 6.83 16.77
N GLY A 132 -4.55 5.75 16.08
CA GLY A 132 -5.52 5.77 15.00
C GLY A 132 -4.90 6.11 13.66
N SER A 133 -5.76 6.23 12.64
CA SER A 133 -5.38 6.61 11.29
C SER A 133 -6.29 7.70 10.75
N TYR A 134 -5.75 8.45 9.79
CA TYR A 134 -6.37 9.66 9.26
C TYR A 134 -6.20 9.76 7.77
N VAL A 135 -7.10 10.50 7.13
CA VAL A 135 -6.98 10.99 5.76
C VAL A 135 -6.90 12.50 5.76
N ARG A 136 -5.94 13.06 5.00
CA ARG A 136 -5.83 14.50 4.74
C ARG A 136 -6.23 14.79 3.31
N ILE A 137 -7.27 15.62 3.13
CA ILE A 137 -7.76 16.11 1.84
C ILE A 137 -7.92 17.61 1.94
N ASN A 138 -7.33 18.36 1.00
CA ASN A 138 -7.37 19.82 0.99
C ASN A 138 -6.91 20.44 2.33
N GLY A 139 -5.89 19.84 2.96
CA GLY A 139 -5.32 20.31 4.22
C GLY A 139 -6.13 19.98 5.48
N LYS A 140 -7.28 19.33 5.36
CA LYS A 140 -8.14 18.93 6.49
C LYS A 140 -7.97 17.45 6.81
N ASP A 141 -7.72 17.14 8.07
CA ASP A 141 -7.64 15.77 8.56
C ASP A 141 -9.02 15.26 9.00
N SER A 142 -9.29 14.00 8.64
CA SER A 142 -10.46 13.26 9.11
C SER A 142 -10.02 11.88 9.56
N ARG A 143 -10.56 11.40 10.68
CA ARG A 143 -10.25 10.07 11.19
C ARG A 143 -10.79 9.00 10.25
N LEU A 144 -9.99 7.97 10.01
CA LEU A 144 -10.40 6.81 9.24
C LEU A 144 -11.16 5.83 10.14
N MET A 145 -12.17 5.22 9.57
CA MET A 145 -12.93 4.14 10.20
C MET A 145 -13.55 3.28 9.10
N VAL A 146 -13.34 1.97 9.17
CA VAL A 146 -13.92 1.03 8.20
C VAL A 146 -15.44 0.94 8.36
N SER A 147 -16.12 0.41 7.33
CA SER A 147 -17.56 0.16 7.37
C SER A 147 -17.91 -1.05 8.27
N ASP A 148 -19.17 -1.18 8.60
CA ASP A 148 -19.79 -2.30 9.32
C ASP A 148 -20.53 -3.27 8.40
N VAL A 149 -20.38 -3.13 7.08
CA VAL A 149 -21.01 -4.02 6.08
C VAL A 149 -20.63 -5.47 6.35
N ALA A 150 -21.64 -6.31 6.61
CA ALA A 150 -21.48 -7.70 7.03
C ALA A 150 -21.87 -8.73 5.94
N ASP A 151 -22.48 -8.30 4.85
CA ASP A 151 -22.89 -9.18 3.74
C ASP A 151 -22.14 -8.83 2.47
N LEU A 152 -21.53 -9.86 1.85
CA LEU A 152 -20.80 -9.71 0.59
C LEU A 152 -21.67 -9.14 -0.53
N LYS A 153 -22.95 -9.48 -0.58
CA LYS A 153 -23.88 -8.97 -1.62
C LYS A 153 -24.07 -7.44 -1.55
N HIS A 154 -23.90 -6.86 -0.37
CA HIS A 154 -24.02 -5.42 -0.15
C HIS A 154 -22.66 -4.70 -0.17
N SER A 155 -21.56 -5.46 -0.23
CA SER A 155 -20.21 -4.93 -0.15
C SER A 155 -19.71 -4.33 -1.46
N VAL A 156 -18.74 -3.43 -1.32
CA VAL A 156 -17.97 -2.83 -2.40
C VAL A 156 -16.56 -3.41 -2.39
N MET A 157 -16.15 -4.04 -3.48
CA MET A 157 -14.79 -4.55 -3.68
C MET A 157 -13.95 -3.50 -4.41
N VAL A 158 -12.78 -3.13 -3.89
CA VAL A 158 -11.80 -2.35 -4.65
C VAL A 158 -10.81 -3.27 -5.34
N THR A 159 -10.58 -3.04 -6.65
CA THR A 159 -9.71 -3.88 -7.48
C THR A 159 -9.09 -3.06 -8.61
N ARG A 160 -8.21 -3.64 -9.43
CA ARG A 160 -7.62 -2.95 -10.57
C ARG A 160 -8.64 -2.79 -11.71
N ILE A 161 -8.51 -1.73 -12.50
CA ILE A 161 -9.35 -1.48 -13.70
C ILE A 161 -9.37 -2.71 -14.61
N LYS A 162 -8.21 -3.32 -14.87
CA LYS A 162 -8.10 -4.51 -15.71
C LYS A 162 -8.89 -5.71 -15.21
N ASP A 163 -8.98 -5.86 -13.90
CA ASP A 163 -9.70 -6.97 -13.28
C ASP A 163 -11.23 -6.74 -13.34
N ILE A 164 -11.66 -5.50 -13.64
CA ILE A 164 -13.06 -5.17 -13.93
C ILE A 164 -13.40 -5.43 -15.41
N GLU A 165 -12.48 -5.09 -16.31
CA GLU A 165 -12.69 -5.17 -17.77
C GLU A 165 -12.48 -6.58 -18.34
N LYS A 166 -11.53 -7.35 -17.78
CA LYS A 166 -11.22 -8.71 -18.22
C LYS A 166 -12.07 -9.73 -17.48
N ARG A 167 -13.10 -10.21 -18.13
CA ARG A 167 -13.99 -11.28 -17.64
C ARG A 167 -13.36 -12.68 -17.60
N LYS A 168 -12.09 -12.86 -17.93
CA LYS A 168 -11.41 -14.17 -17.97
C LYS A 168 -10.04 -14.09 -17.30
N GLY A 169 -9.82 -14.87 -16.23
CA GLY A 169 -8.52 -15.20 -15.68
C GLY A 169 -8.18 -14.65 -14.30
N ASP A 170 -9.07 -13.95 -13.60
CA ASP A 170 -8.92 -13.68 -12.19
C ASP A 170 -9.38 -14.92 -11.40
N ILE A 171 -8.45 -15.57 -10.69
CA ILE A 171 -8.72 -16.76 -9.85
C ILE A 171 -9.88 -16.51 -8.87
N PHE A 172 -10.14 -15.25 -8.53
CA PHE A 172 -11.18 -14.82 -7.60
C PHE A 172 -12.44 -14.28 -8.32
N GLU A 173 -12.43 -14.22 -9.67
CA GLU A 173 -13.61 -13.80 -10.43
C GLU A 173 -14.73 -14.83 -10.28
N GLY A 174 -15.92 -14.33 -9.96
CA GLY A 174 -17.08 -15.20 -9.70
C GLY A 174 -17.21 -15.73 -8.27
N LEU A 175 -16.13 -15.74 -7.45
CA LEU A 175 -16.21 -16.18 -6.05
C LEU A 175 -17.02 -15.23 -5.18
N PHE A 176 -17.05 -13.95 -5.56
CA PHE A 176 -17.66 -12.90 -4.76
C PHE A 176 -18.77 -12.19 -5.53
N LYS A 177 -20.03 -12.48 -5.16
CA LYS A 177 -21.16 -11.65 -5.57
C LYS A 177 -21.15 -10.41 -4.70
N VAL A 178 -20.76 -9.26 -5.26
CA VAL A 178 -20.66 -7.97 -4.59
C VAL A 178 -21.61 -6.96 -5.19
N LYS A 179 -22.01 -5.94 -4.43
CA LYS A 179 -22.85 -4.84 -4.90
C LYS A 179 -22.17 -4.05 -6.02
N LYS A 180 -20.86 -3.79 -5.86
CA LYS A 180 -20.08 -2.97 -6.79
C LYS A 180 -18.58 -3.31 -6.72
N LYS A 181 -17.90 -3.16 -7.86
CA LYS A 181 -16.43 -3.11 -7.94
C LYS A 181 -16.01 -1.68 -8.25
N VAL A 182 -15.02 -1.15 -7.55
CA VAL A 182 -14.42 0.17 -7.78
C VAL A 182 -12.96 0.03 -8.21
N PRO A 183 -12.52 0.79 -9.24
CA PRO A 183 -11.16 0.69 -9.73
C PRO A 183 -10.20 1.54 -8.89
N GLU A 184 -9.05 0.97 -8.55
CA GLU A 184 -7.88 1.69 -8.05
C GLU A 184 -6.63 0.86 -8.34
N SER A 185 -5.52 1.52 -8.70
CA SER A 185 -4.29 0.81 -9.09
C SER A 185 -3.35 0.58 -7.91
N SER A 186 -3.03 1.61 -7.15
CA SER A 186 -2.14 1.56 -5.99
C SER A 186 -2.72 0.71 -4.85
N VAL A 187 -1.92 -0.17 -4.27
CA VAL A 187 -2.30 -0.94 -3.07
C VAL A 187 -2.60 0.01 -1.92
N GLY A 188 -1.75 1.01 -1.71
CA GLY A 188 -1.93 1.99 -0.65
C GLY A 188 -3.24 2.75 -0.76
N LEU A 189 -3.60 3.20 -1.95
CA LEU A 189 -4.86 3.91 -2.20
C LEU A 189 -6.07 2.98 -2.05
N LYS A 190 -5.98 1.71 -2.46
CA LYS A 190 -7.06 0.71 -2.25
C LYS A 190 -7.39 0.55 -0.78
N LEU A 191 -6.38 0.36 0.07
CA LEU A 191 -6.60 0.18 1.51
C LEU A 191 -7.08 1.48 2.15
N GLY A 192 -6.64 2.63 1.64
CA GLY A 192 -7.17 3.94 2.00
C GLY A 192 -8.67 4.09 1.70
N LEU A 193 -9.16 3.55 0.57
CA LEU A 193 -10.59 3.53 0.24
C LEU A 193 -11.38 2.68 1.24
N ILE A 194 -10.82 1.56 1.72
CA ILE A 194 -11.48 0.74 2.76
C ILE A 194 -11.58 1.52 4.07
N GLY A 195 -10.49 2.17 4.50
CA GLY A 195 -10.48 3.02 5.70
C GLY A 195 -11.42 4.22 5.63
N ARG A 196 -11.83 4.65 4.43
CA ARG A 196 -12.78 5.75 4.18
C ARG A 196 -14.22 5.28 3.95
N GLN A 197 -14.54 4.01 4.10
CA GLN A 197 -15.86 3.45 3.78
C GLN A 197 -16.30 3.65 2.31
N LYS A 198 -15.32 3.74 1.40
CA LYS A 198 -15.58 3.81 -0.06
C LYS A 198 -15.46 2.44 -0.72
N ALA A 199 -14.87 1.50 0.00
CA ALA A 199 -14.83 0.07 -0.29
C ALA A 199 -14.83 -0.71 1.03
N ASP A 200 -15.12 -2.00 0.96
CA ASP A 200 -15.20 -2.88 2.12
C ASP A 200 -14.08 -3.90 2.14
N PHE A 201 -13.56 -4.28 0.97
CA PHE A 201 -12.44 -5.22 0.89
C PHE A 201 -11.67 -5.14 -0.42
N HIS A 202 -10.45 -5.69 -0.36
CA HIS A 202 -9.55 -5.94 -1.48
C HIS A 202 -8.96 -7.33 -1.37
N ILE A 203 -8.78 -8.00 -2.51
CA ILE A 203 -8.00 -9.23 -2.62
C ILE A 203 -6.88 -8.96 -3.62
N HIS A 204 -5.64 -9.14 -3.17
CA HIS A 204 -4.49 -9.09 -4.04
C HIS A 204 -4.25 -10.49 -4.61
N ALA A 205 -4.59 -10.67 -5.89
CA ALA A 205 -4.72 -12.00 -6.50
C ALA A 205 -3.41 -12.61 -6.98
N ASN A 206 -2.28 -11.92 -6.86
CA ASN A 206 -1.01 -12.47 -7.31
C ASN A 206 0.07 -12.46 -6.22
N SER A 207 0.94 -13.47 -6.27
CA SER A 207 2.02 -13.69 -5.30
C SER A 207 3.20 -12.69 -5.41
N ARG A 208 3.03 -11.60 -6.17
CA ARG A 208 4.10 -10.62 -6.44
C ARG A 208 4.04 -9.39 -5.56
N ALA A 209 3.19 -9.38 -4.55
CA ALA A 209 3.19 -8.29 -3.60
C ALA A 209 4.44 -8.35 -2.72
N SER A 210 5.09 -7.22 -2.55
CA SER A 210 6.25 -7.07 -1.70
C SER A 210 5.88 -6.46 -0.35
N LYS A 211 6.81 -6.48 0.60
CA LYS A 211 6.56 -5.95 1.95
C LYS A 211 6.41 -4.43 1.94
N TRP A 212 7.06 -3.73 1.02
CA TRP A 212 6.88 -2.29 0.83
C TRP A 212 5.49 -1.91 0.31
N ASP A 213 4.81 -2.81 -0.45
CA ASP A 213 3.42 -2.58 -0.91
C ASP A 213 2.41 -2.58 0.24
N THR A 214 2.72 -3.27 1.34
CA THR A 214 1.75 -3.54 2.40
C THR A 214 2.06 -2.88 3.73
N CYS A 215 3.32 -2.60 4.07
CA CYS A 215 3.72 -2.12 5.40
C CYS A 215 2.99 -0.83 5.82
N ALA A 216 3.03 0.21 4.98
CA ALA A 216 2.36 1.46 5.27
C ALA A 216 0.83 1.34 5.28
N PRO A 217 0.18 0.76 4.24
CA PRO A 217 -1.26 0.68 4.22
C PRO A 217 -1.84 -0.32 5.24
N GLN A 218 -1.08 -1.33 5.69
CA GLN A 218 -1.52 -2.24 6.74
C GLN A 218 -1.81 -1.50 8.04
N ILE A 219 -0.82 -0.76 8.58
CA ILE A 219 -1.02 -0.07 9.85
C ILE A 219 -2.13 0.98 9.74
N ILE A 220 -2.26 1.66 8.60
CA ILE A 220 -3.34 2.62 8.35
C ILE A 220 -4.70 1.91 8.42
N LEU A 221 -4.85 0.76 7.74
CA LEU A 221 -6.10 0.01 7.74
C LEU A 221 -6.42 -0.58 9.12
N GLU A 222 -5.43 -1.18 9.81
CA GLU A 222 -5.62 -1.76 11.13
C GLU A 222 -6.02 -0.69 12.16
N GLN A 223 -5.44 0.50 12.10
CA GLN A 223 -5.80 1.62 12.98
C GLN A 223 -7.16 2.27 12.61
N ALA A 224 -7.70 1.97 11.43
CA ALA A 224 -9.07 2.28 11.05
C ALA A 224 -10.08 1.19 11.48
N GLY A 225 -9.63 0.11 12.13
CA GLY A 225 -10.46 -1.01 12.57
C GLY A 225 -10.59 -2.14 11.54
N GLY A 226 -9.88 -2.08 10.42
CA GLY A 226 -9.84 -3.13 9.41
C GLY A 226 -8.88 -4.27 9.75
N LYS A 227 -8.76 -5.22 8.83
CA LYS A 227 -7.89 -6.41 8.98
C LYS A 227 -7.21 -6.73 7.65
N ILE A 228 -5.94 -7.17 7.72
CA ILE A 228 -5.19 -7.70 6.58
C ILE A 228 -4.51 -9.01 6.98
N THR A 229 -4.58 -10.02 6.11
CA THR A 229 -3.91 -11.33 6.28
C THR A 229 -3.51 -11.87 4.91
N ASP A 230 -2.74 -12.96 4.88
CA ASP A 230 -2.66 -13.76 3.67
C ASP A 230 -4.03 -14.38 3.33
N ILE A 231 -4.14 -15.00 2.15
CA ILE A 231 -5.40 -15.64 1.69
C ILE A 231 -5.84 -16.85 2.51
N TYR A 232 -4.99 -17.32 3.43
CA TYR A 232 -5.28 -18.42 4.36
C TYR A 232 -5.66 -17.91 5.76
N GLY A 233 -5.62 -16.58 5.97
CA GLY A 233 -5.97 -15.95 7.25
C GLY A 233 -4.80 -15.79 8.22
N LYS A 234 -3.55 -16.04 7.79
CA LYS A 234 -2.36 -15.82 8.61
C LYS A 234 -1.93 -14.37 8.56
N ASN A 235 -1.52 -13.84 9.71
CA ASN A 235 -1.00 -12.48 9.80
C ASN A 235 0.26 -12.30 8.95
N LEU A 236 0.40 -11.12 8.35
CA LEU A 236 1.62 -10.74 7.62
C LEU A 236 2.75 -10.47 8.61
N TYR A 237 3.95 -11.00 8.31
CA TYR A 237 5.12 -10.89 9.17
C TYR A 237 6.33 -10.34 8.43
N TYR A 238 6.84 -9.20 8.87
CA TYR A 238 7.85 -8.40 8.16
C TYR A 238 9.29 -8.80 8.53
N ALA A 239 9.64 -10.11 8.43
CA ALA A 239 11.03 -10.53 8.56
C ALA A 239 11.90 -9.98 7.41
N GLN A 240 13.18 -9.67 7.71
CA GLN A 240 14.08 -9.07 6.71
C GLN A 240 14.65 -10.09 5.71
N SER A 241 14.46 -11.38 5.95
CA SER A 241 15.05 -12.47 5.15
C SER A 241 14.43 -12.64 3.76
N ASP A 242 13.24 -12.08 3.53
CA ASP A 242 12.52 -12.14 2.27
C ASP A 242 11.71 -10.86 2.09
N ASN A 243 11.77 -10.25 0.93
CA ASN A 243 11.06 -9.00 0.63
C ASN A 243 9.67 -9.23 0.02
N ASN A 244 9.41 -10.43 -0.49
CA ASN A 244 8.15 -10.76 -1.14
C ASN A 244 7.24 -11.59 -0.23
N TRP A 245 5.94 -11.45 -0.42
CA TRP A 245 4.96 -12.32 0.19
C TRP A 245 4.87 -13.63 -0.57
N LYS A 246 4.91 -14.74 0.16
CA LYS A 246 4.74 -16.08 -0.42
C LYS A 246 3.34 -16.27 -1.02
N TYR A 247 2.34 -15.62 -0.44
CA TYR A 247 0.95 -15.75 -0.84
C TYR A 247 0.31 -14.38 -1.09
N SER A 248 -0.76 -14.40 -1.88
CA SER A 248 -1.68 -13.27 -2.01
C SER A 248 -2.24 -12.83 -0.66
N PHE A 249 -2.79 -11.63 -0.56
CA PHE A 249 -3.37 -11.11 0.68
C PHE A 249 -4.82 -10.64 0.52
N VAL A 250 -5.51 -10.57 1.65
CA VAL A 250 -6.87 -10.04 1.80
C VAL A 250 -6.83 -8.88 2.78
N ALA A 251 -7.37 -7.74 2.38
CA ALA A 251 -7.61 -6.58 3.24
C ALA A 251 -9.11 -6.27 3.29
N SER A 252 -9.67 -6.00 4.47
CA SER A 252 -11.11 -5.78 4.61
C SER A 252 -11.50 -4.93 5.82
N ASN A 253 -12.78 -4.59 5.91
CA ASN A 253 -13.43 -3.93 7.03
C ASN A 253 -13.54 -4.77 8.32
N LYS A 254 -12.77 -5.86 8.44
CA LYS A 254 -12.76 -6.81 9.55
C LYS A 254 -14.03 -7.69 9.63
N VAL A 255 -15.23 -7.10 9.56
CA VAL A 255 -16.51 -7.83 9.68
C VAL A 255 -16.67 -8.86 8.56
N LEU A 256 -16.24 -8.53 7.34
CA LEU A 256 -16.26 -9.44 6.19
C LEU A 256 -15.09 -10.42 6.15
N HIS A 257 -14.02 -10.18 6.92
CA HIS A 257 -12.73 -10.83 6.72
C HIS A 257 -12.83 -12.35 6.73
N ASP A 258 -13.43 -12.93 7.75
CA ASP A 258 -13.51 -14.39 7.90
C ASP A 258 -14.37 -15.03 6.81
N LYS A 259 -15.43 -14.32 6.35
CA LYS A 259 -16.27 -14.77 5.21
C LYS A 259 -15.47 -14.79 3.89
N ILE A 260 -14.58 -13.83 3.72
CA ILE A 260 -13.69 -13.76 2.55
C ILE A 260 -12.66 -14.88 2.62
N ILE A 261 -11.98 -15.05 3.76
CA ILE A 261 -10.99 -16.11 3.97
C ILE A 261 -11.60 -17.51 3.77
N ALA A 262 -12.83 -17.74 4.23
CA ALA A 262 -13.51 -19.02 4.03
C ALA A 262 -13.67 -19.39 2.54
N LYS A 263 -13.68 -18.40 1.64
CA LYS A 263 -13.73 -18.60 0.19
C LYS A 263 -12.32 -18.68 -0.42
N THR A 264 -11.40 -17.76 -0.05
CA THR A 264 -10.06 -17.70 -0.65
C THR A 264 -9.18 -18.88 -0.29
N LYS A 265 -9.26 -19.42 0.93
CA LYS A 265 -8.48 -20.58 1.37
C LYS A 265 -8.73 -21.86 0.60
N LYS A 266 -9.85 -21.95 -0.14
CA LYS A 266 -10.18 -23.10 -1.00
C LYS A 266 -9.45 -23.08 -2.34
N ILE A 267 -8.82 -21.96 -2.67
CA ILE A 267 -8.10 -21.77 -3.92
C ILE A 267 -6.66 -22.21 -3.72
N ARG A 268 -6.22 -23.17 -4.52
CA ARG A 268 -4.79 -23.49 -4.62
C ARG A 268 -4.14 -22.43 -5.53
N VAL A 269 -3.42 -21.50 -4.94
CA VAL A 269 -2.53 -20.62 -5.71
C VAL A 269 -1.27 -21.43 -5.97
N THR A 270 -1.12 -21.92 -7.19
CA THR A 270 0.08 -22.58 -7.71
C THR A 270 1.15 -21.54 -8.02
#